data_a2119c8391998d92b6b401544d0c9320
#
_entry.id   a2119c8391998d92b6b401544d0c9320
#
_cell.length_a   1.000
_cell.length_b   1.000
_cell.length_c   1.000
_cell.angle_alpha   90.00
_cell.angle_beta   90.00
_cell.angle_gamma   90.00
#
_symmetry.space_group_name_H-M   'P 1'
#
loop_
_entity.id
_entity.type
_entity.pdbx_description
1 polymer ?
#
loop_
_entity_poly.entity_id
_entity_poly.type
_entity_poly.pdbx_seq_one_letter_code
_entity_poly.pdbx_strand_id
1 'polypeptide(L)'
;MNDSDIHDTIRGLYEGIVDPQAWQRSLQNLRRASGSTQMGMVVLDKRNDRMSVTELANPVEGLVQAYQQTFEALDPGRSFAPRMPVGGWYIDARDLGAGTIARHPFYGDFLHRYGMGSVMACLVDRQPYYEVYFSLQRPVDGPLFAHEDARALDWAIPHIRQAMALRERTSALTALQRMSMQLLDQLAFGVIVLTADARVLLHNSEGEAWVRRLVPNPAAPRTGAGAGTGDEWKLSRPFAAMIRAACDANAPVPAQAATAQSRQGARAQVIVLPLPPSHAMGQAWQQPAALVAIHDARGSSPLLPQVLRDLYGLTPAEMRLATLLTTGIGLPEACEQLQIGRETSRTQLKSVFIKTGTNSQAQLSHLLTQLSATLKAPRAQPDGGG
;
A
#
# COMPACT_ATOMS: atom_id res chain seq x y z
N MET A 1 -23.15 20.62 24.70
CA MET A 1 -23.66 20.02 23.44
C MET A 1 -25.08 19.54 23.68
N ASN A 2 -26.00 19.71 22.72
CA ASN A 2 -27.31 19.06 22.75
C ASN A 2 -27.22 17.61 22.24
N ASP A 3 -28.25 16.80 22.38
CA ASP A 3 -28.23 15.38 21.98
C ASP A 3 -28.00 15.19 20.49
N SER A 4 -28.51 16.10 19.64
CA SER A 4 -28.26 16.04 18.19
C SER A 4 -26.79 16.24 17.85
N ASP A 5 -26.12 17.21 18.49
CA ASP A 5 -24.69 17.47 18.28
C ASP A 5 -23.82 16.27 18.71
N ILE A 6 -24.23 15.58 19.81
CA ILE A 6 -23.56 14.37 20.29
C ILE A 6 -23.66 13.25 19.24
N HIS A 7 -24.89 12.97 18.75
CA HIS A 7 -25.11 11.94 17.73
C HIS A 7 -24.37 12.24 16.43
N ASP A 8 -24.37 13.50 15.97
CA ASP A 8 -23.66 13.91 14.76
C ASP A 8 -22.15 13.77 14.93
N THR A 9 -21.62 14.07 16.11
CA THR A 9 -20.20 13.90 16.41
C THR A 9 -19.82 12.42 16.45
N ILE A 10 -20.61 11.57 17.10
CA ILE A 10 -20.40 10.11 17.11
C ILE A 10 -20.41 9.56 15.68
N ARG A 11 -21.46 9.90 14.90
CA ARG A 11 -21.56 9.48 13.50
C ARG A 11 -20.30 9.87 12.71
N GLY A 12 -19.87 11.12 12.83
CA GLY A 12 -18.69 11.62 12.13
C GLY A 12 -17.37 10.95 12.57
N LEU A 13 -17.25 10.52 13.84
CA LEU A 13 -16.10 9.72 14.29
C LEU A 13 -16.04 8.35 13.56
N TYR A 14 -17.19 7.68 13.37
CA TYR A 14 -17.23 6.39 12.66
C TYR A 14 -17.14 6.53 11.13
N GLU A 15 -17.77 7.56 10.54
CA GLU A 15 -17.55 7.92 9.13
C GLU A 15 -16.07 8.24 8.88
N GLY A 16 -15.42 8.85 9.85
CA GLY A 16 -14.00 9.20 9.86
C GLY A 16 -13.03 8.01 9.79
N ILE A 17 -13.53 6.77 9.90
CA ILE A 17 -12.72 5.57 9.68
C ILE A 17 -12.18 5.54 8.25
N VAL A 18 -12.97 5.99 7.28
CA VAL A 18 -12.65 6.02 5.85
C VAL A 18 -12.60 7.43 5.26
N ASP A 19 -13.24 8.41 5.88
CA ASP A 19 -13.26 9.81 5.45
C ASP A 19 -12.49 10.71 6.45
N PRO A 20 -11.24 11.13 6.11
CA PRO A 20 -10.46 12.02 6.98
C PRO A 20 -11.16 13.35 7.30
N GLN A 21 -12.03 13.85 6.39
CA GLN A 21 -12.72 15.10 6.62
C GLN A 21 -13.84 14.96 7.68
N ALA A 22 -14.55 13.82 7.70
CA ALA A 22 -15.54 13.53 8.74
C ALA A 22 -14.88 13.44 10.12
N TRP A 23 -13.70 12.80 10.20
CA TRP A 23 -12.90 12.76 11.41
C TRP A 23 -12.54 14.16 11.91
N GLN A 24 -11.99 15.00 11.05
CA GLN A 24 -11.60 16.37 11.40
C GLN A 24 -12.80 17.22 11.82
N ARG A 25 -13.96 17.09 11.17
CA ARG A 25 -15.20 17.78 11.59
C ARG A 25 -15.60 17.37 13.01
N SER A 26 -15.51 16.09 13.36
CA SER A 26 -15.84 15.59 14.70
C SER A 26 -14.91 16.13 15.77
N LEU A 27 -13.60 16.17 15.50
CA LEU A 27 -12.63 16.80 16.39
C LEU A 27 -12.93 18.30 16.57
N GLN A 28 -13.29 19.02 15.49
CA GLN A 28 -13.70 20.42 15.57
C GLN A 28 -14.96 20.63 16.42
N ASN A 29 -15.94 19.73 16.33
CA ASN A 29 -17.16 19.81 17.15
C ASN A 29 -16.82 19.63 18.63
N LEU A 30 -15.99 18.64 18.99
CA LEU A 30 -15.54 18.42 20.35
C LEU A 30 -14.73 19.62 20.88
N ARG A 31 -13.84 20.19 20.06
CA ARG A 31 -13.07 21.40 20.40
C ARG A 31 -14.00 22.58 20.75
N ARG A 32 -14.99 22.84 19.91
CA ARG A 32 -15.96 23.94 20.15
C ARG A 32 -16.77 23.68 21.40
N ALA A 33 -17.24 22.46 21.61
CA ALA A 33 -18.06 22.07 22.75
C ALA A 33 -17.32 22.19 24.08
N SER A 34 -16.01 21.96 24.10
CA SER A 34 -15.17 22.10 25.30
C SER A 34 -14.67 23.52 25.56
N GLY A 35 -14.98 24.48 24.67
CA GLY A 35 -14.44 25.84 24.74
C GLY A 35 -12.91 25.88 24.53
N SER A 36 -12.35 24.90 23.83
CA SER A 36 -10.92 24.80 23.62
C SER A 36 -10.45 25.59 22.40
N THR A 37 -9.29 26.24 22.49
CA THR A 37 -8.60 26.87 21.36
C THR A 37 -7.99 25.80 20.47
N GLN A 38 -7.41 24.76 21.08
CA GLN A 38 -6.75 23.67 20.41
C GLN A 38 -7.26 22.33 20.96
N MET A 39 -7.23 21.33 20.12
CA MET A 39 -7.47 19.95 20.46
C MET A 39 -6.64 19.07 19.54
N GLY A 40 -6.08 18.00 20.07
CA GLY A 40 -5.28 17.08 19.28
C GLY A 40 -5.21 15.67 19.85
N MET A 41 -4.76 14.76 19.00
CA MET A 41 -4.35 13.43 19.39
C MET A 41 -2.83 13.38 19.49
N VAL A 42 -2.34 12.85 20.60
CA VAL A 42 -0.90 12.74 20.87
C VAL A 42 -0.56 11.29 21.13
N VAL A 43 0.48 10.79 20.50
CA VAL A 43 0.98 9.42 20.67
C VAL A 43 2.32 9.43 21.36
N LEU A 44 2.44 8.75 22.48
CA LEU A 44 3.71 8.46 23.15
C LEU A 44 4.24 7.12 22.66
N ASP A 45 5.36 7.12 21.92
CA ASP A 45 6.12 5.90 21.61
C ASP A 45 7.02 5.54 22.82
N LYS A 46 6.68 4.46 23.51
CA LYS A 46 7.38 4.00 24.71
C LYS A 46 8.79 3.45 24.45
N ARG A 47 9.13 3.14 23.20
CA ARG A 47 10.45 2.55 22.85
C ARG A 47 11.54 3.62 22.84
N ASN A 48 11.18 4.84 22.44
CA ASN A 48 12.11 5.97 22.36
C ASN A 48 11.71 7.13 23.27
N ASP A 49 10.65 6.95 24.07
CA ASP A 49 10.07 7.95 24.99
C ASP A 49 9.77 9.29 24.32
N ARG A 50 9.20 9.24 23.08
CA ARG A 50 8.87 10.44 22.30
C ARG A 50 7.39 10.60 22.06
N MET A 51 6.91 11.83 22.20
CA MET A 51 5.56 12.22 21.86
C MET A 51 5.46 12.74 20.43
N SER A 52 4.42 12.34 19.72
CA SER A 52 4.08 12.80 18.37
C SER A 52 2.66 13.28 18.34
N VAL A 53 2.45 14.51 17.90
CA VAL A 53 1.10 15.03 17.62
C VAL A 53 0.67 14.50 16.28
N THR A 54 -0.34 13.66 16.27
CA THR A 54 -0.82 12.97 15.05
C THR A 54 -2.00 13.67 14.39
N GLU A 55 -2.81 14.36 15.20
CA GLU A 55 -4.02 15.04 14.72
C GLU A 55 -4.16 16.38 15.48
N LEU A 56 -4.53 17.43 14.76
CA LEU A 56 -4.88 18.73 15.33
C LEU A 56 -6.20 19.22 14.73
N ALA A 57 -7.12 19.64 15.59
CA ALA A 57 -8.39 20.21 15.13
C ALA A 57 -8.24 21.65 14.60
N ASN A 58 -7.25 22.39 15.09
CA ASN A 58 -6.95 23.76 14.68
C ASN A 58 -5.43 23.90 14.49
N PRO A 59 -4.85 23.49 13.36
CA PRO A 59 -3.41 23.55 13.13
C PRO A 59 -2.87 24.98 13.28
N VAL A 60 -1.84 25.12 14.11
CA VAL A 60 -1.10 26.39 14.34
C VAL A 60 0.33 26.18 13.87
N GLU A 61 0.81 27.09 13.04
CA GLU A 61 2.16 27.00 12.49
C GLU A 61 3.22 27.03 13.60
N GLY A 62 4.19 26.13 13.49
CA GLY A 62 5.31 26.02 14.44
C GLY A 62 4.97 25.37 15.79
N LEU A 63 3.69 25.18 16.16
CA LEU A 63 3.28 24.62 17.45
C LEU A 63 3.86 23.22 17.67
N VAL A 64 3.61 22.30 16.73
CA VAL A 64 4.05 20.90 16.83
C VAL A 64 5.58 20.81 16.84
N GLN A 65 6.23 21.58 15.98
CA GLN A 65 7.69 21.60 15.90
C GLN A 65 8.32 22.13 17.20
N ALA A 66 7.82 23.23 17.76
CA ALA A 66 8.29 23.78 19.03
C ALA A 66 8.10 22.78 20.18
N TYR A 67 6.92 22.13 20.25
CA TYR A 67 6.67 21.09 21.24
C TYR A 67 7.69 19.97 21.16
N GLN A 68 7.84 19.34 19.97
CA GLN A 68 8.68 18.16 19.78
C GLN A 68 10.19 18.44 19.93
N GLN A 69 10.65 19.65 19.57
CA GLN A 69 12.07 19.98 19.60
C GLN A 69 12.55 20.53 20.96
N THR A 70 11.67 21.22 21.68
CA THR A 70 12.10 22.01 22.85
C THR A 70 11.28 21.71 24.10
N PHE A 71 9.95 21.64 24.00
CA PHE A 71 9.08 21.68 25.16
C PHE A 71 8.52 20.33 25.59
N GLU A 72 8.72 19.27 24.81
CA GLU A 72 8.26 17.91 25.14
C GLU A 72 8.80 17.44 26.51
N ALA A 73 10.07 17.67 26.79
CA ALA A 73 10.69 17.29 28.08
C ALA A 73 10.20 18.11 29.27
N LEU A 74 9.66 19.31 29.01
CA LEU A 74 9.11 20.20 30.03
C LEU A 74 7.61 20.00 30.27
N ASP A 75 6.93 19.13 29.47
CA ASP A 75 5.51 18.88 29.63
C ASP A 75 5.21 18.15 30.95
N PRO A 76 4.55 18.83 31.91
CA PRO A 76 4.31 18.26 33.23
C PRO A 76 3.30 17.10 33.17
N GLY A 77 2.44 17.06 32.15
CA GLY A 77 1.48 15.98 31.92
C GLY A 77 2.15 14.61 31.78
N ARG A 78 3.37 14.56 31.24
CA ARG A 78 4.13 13.32 31.08
C ARG A 78 4.39 12.59 32.40
N SER A 79 4.55 13.29 33.49
CA SER A 79 4.80 12.69 34.81
C SER A 79 3.58 11.95 35.38
N PHE A 80 2.40 12.28 34.89
CA PHE A 80 1.11 11.65 35.29
C PHE A 80 0.75 10.46 34.41
N ALA A 81 1.24 10.40 33.17
CA ALA A 81 0.93 9.37 32.19
C ALA A 81 1.03 7.92 32.71
N PRO A 82 2.12 7.50 33.43
CA PRO A 82 2.25 6.12 33.87
C PRO A 82 1.19 5.66 34.87
N ARG A 83 0.58 6.62 35.61
CA ARG A 83 -0.39 6.34 36.67
C ARG A 83 -1.85 6.46 36.21
N MET A 84 -2.08 7.00 35.02
CA MET A 84 -3.45 7.19 34.51
C MET A 84 -4.04 5.86 34.04
N PRO A 85 -5.27 5.53 34.45
CA PRO A 85 -6.03 4.45 33.79
C PRO A 85 -6.50 4.90 32.40
N VAL A 86 -6.78 3.94 31.52
CA VAL A 86 -7.45 4.23 30.24
C VAL A 86 -8.81 4.86 30.52
N GLY A 87 -9.13 5.96 29.86
CA GLY A 87 -10.29 6.81 30.12
C GLY A 87 -10.05 7.81 31.28
N GLY A 88 -8.90 7.77 31.93
CA GLY A 88 -8.54 8.72 32.97
C GLY A 88 -8.14 10.10 32.39
N TRP A 89 -8.46 11.16 33.14
CA TRP A 89 -8.19 12.53 32.77
C TRP A 89 -7.07 13.12 33.61
N TYR A 90 -6.10 13.74 32.98
CA TYR A 90 -5.20 14.73 33.54
C TYR A 90 -5.85 16.09 33.39
N ILE A 91 -5.93 16.87 34.46
CA ILE A 91 -6.44 18.24 34.49
C ILE A 91 -5.43 19.07 35.25
N ASP A 92 -4.75 19.95 34.55
CA ASP A 92 -3.62 20.71 35.09
C ASP A 92 -3.94 21.50 36.37
N ALA A 93 -5.11 22.13 36.42
CA ALA A 93 -5.57 22.86 37.61
C ALA A 93 -5.75 21.97 38.85
N ARG A 94 -6.18 20.73 38.66
CA ARG A 94 -6.36 19.73 39.73
C ARG A 94 -5.02 19.08 40.12
N ASP A 95 -4.27 18.66 39.12
CA ASP A 95 -3.12 17.75 39.31
C ASP A 95 -1.81 18.50 39.61
N LEU A 96 -1.67 19.73 39.07
CA LEU A 96 -0.54 20.60 39.34
C LEU A 96 -0.88 21.75 40.29
N GLY A 97 -2.11 22.27 40.19
CA GLY A 97 -2.56 23.47 40.87
C GLY A 97 -2.17 24.78 40.18
N ALA A 98 -3.06 25.77 40.28
CA ALA A 98 -2.95 27.05 39.59
C ALA A 98 -1.64 27.80 39.86
N GLY A 99 -1.10 27.70 41.07
CA GLY A 99 0.17 28.32 41.42
C GLY A 99 1.41 27.72 40.73
N THR A 100 1.35 26.43 40.39
CA THR A 100 2.39 25.79 39.60
C THR A 100 2.25 26.16 38.12
N ILE A 101 1.05 26.13 37.58
CA ILE A 101 0.74 26.54 36.19
C ILE A 101 1.30 27.93 35.91
N ALA A 102 1.02 28.89 36.79
CA ALA A 102 1.43 30.31 36.64
C ALA A 102 2.96 30.54 36.59
N ARG A 103 3.77 29.58 37.03
CA ARG A 103 5.22 29.72 37.13
C ARG A 103 6.00 28.71 36.27
N HIS A 104 5.33 27.73 35.71
CA HIS A 104 6.01 26.65 34.99
C HIS A 104 6.35 27.07 33.54
N PRO A 105 7.61 26.89 33.08
CA PRO A 105 8.06 27.32 31.76
C PRO A 105 7.22 26.75 30.60
N PHE A 106 6.73 25.53 30.73
CA PHE A 106 5.85 24.91 29.73
C PHE A 106 4.60 25.76 29.44
N TYR A 107 4.03 26.43 30.44
CA TYR A 107 2.91 27.33 30.25
C TYR A 107 3.37 28.71 29.75
N GLY A 108 4.32 29.36 30.44
CA GLY A 108 4.75 30.71 30.10
C GLY A 108 5.48 30.82 28.77
N ASP A 109 6.48 29.97 28.55
CA ASP A 109 7.37 30.08 27.40
C ASP A 109 6.84 29.38 26.16
N PHE A 110 5.94 28.38 26.32
CA PHE A 110 5.38 27.62 25.22
C PHE A 110 3.89 27.87 25.03
N LEU A 111 3.02 27.43 25.95
CA LEU A 111 1.57 27.48 25.71
C LEU A 111 1.04 28.89 25.50
N HIS A 112 1.46 29.87 26.36
CA HIS A 112 1.00 31.25 26.23
C HIS A 112 1.45 31.88 24.91
N ARG A 113 2.61 31.51 24.37
CA ARG A 113 3.10 31.99 23.08
C ARG A 113 2.14 31.60 21.93
N TYR A 114 1.43 30.49 22.08
CA TYR A 114 0.45 30.02 21.11
C TYR A 114 -1.00 30.31 21.55
N GLY A 115 -1.19 31.22 22.52
CA GLY A 115 -2.51 31.64 23.00
C GLY A 115 -3.25 30.60 23.85
N MET A 116 -2.53 29.63 24.43
CA MET A 116 -3.09 28.54 25.24
C MET A 116 -2.64 28.69 26.69
N GLY A 117 -3.56 28.45 27.68
CA GLY A 117 -3.30 28.68 29.10
C GLY A 117 -3.60 27.54 30.05
N SER A 118 -4.44 26.59 29.64
CA SER A 118 -4.82 25.44 30.46
C SER A 118 -4.88 24.17 29.61
N VAL A 119 -4.52 23.03 30.19
CA VAL A 119 -4.46 21.73 29.54
C VAL A 119 -5.32 20.72 30.27
N MET A 120 -6.11 19.97 29.49
CA MET A 120 -6.77 18.75 29.92
C MET A 120 -6.48 17.63 28.93
N ALA A 121 -6.12 16.44 29.41
CA ALA A 121 -5.78 15.32 28.55
C ALA A 121 -6.37 14.00 29.07
N CYS A 122 -6.89 13.16 28.18
CA CYS A 122 -7.40 11.85 28.51
C CYS A 122 -6.50 10.78 27.89
N LEU A 123 -6.14 9.73 28.65
CA LEU A 123 -5.54 8.53 28.09
C LEU A 123 -6.61 7.71 27.40
N VAL A 124 -6.63 7.75 26.06
CA VAL A 124 -7.62 7.06 25.22
C VAL A 124 -7.32 5.58 25.08
N ASP A 125 -6.05 5.25 24.83
CA ASP A 125 -5.62 3.86 24.65
C ASP A 125 -4.20 3.63 25.16
N ARG A 126 -3.94 2.39 25.65
CA ARG A 126 -2.64 1.97 26.14
C ARG A 126 -2.27 0.62 25.56
N GLN A 127 -1.21 0.60 24.76
CA GLN A 127 -0.64 -0.59 24.15
C GLN A 127 0.76 -0.88 24.72
N PRO A 128 1.35 -2.06 24.49
CA PRO A 128 2.70 -2.38 24.97
C PRO A 128 3.77 -1.38 24.53
N TYR A 129 3.66 -0.84 23.31
CA TYR A 129 4.67 0.00 22.68
C TYR A 129 4.28 1.48 22.54
N TYR A 130 3.01 1.83 22.73
CA TYR A 130 2.53 3.22 22.63
C TYR A 130 1.34 3.50 23.54
N GLU A 131 1.11 4.78 23.78
CA GLU A 131 -0.09 5.31 24.43
C GLU A 131 -0.66 6.44 23.58
N VAL A 132 -1.99 6.58 23.58
CA VAL A 132 -2.69 7.61 22.84
C VAL A 132 -3.44 8.52 23.79
N TYR A 133 -3.18 9.80 23.67
CA TYR A 133 -3.81 10.86 24.46
C TYR A 133 -4.67 11.74 23.59
N PHE A 134 -5.83 12.09 24.10
CA PHE A 134 -6.72 13.12 23.60
C PHE A 134 -6.50 14.37 24.43
N SER A 135 -5.94 15.41 23.84
CA SER A 135 -5.49 16.61 24.55
C SER A 135 -6.24 17.85 24.10
N LEU A 136 -6.61 18.68 25.05
CA LEU A 136 -7.34 19.92 24.86
C LEU A 136 -6.64 21.08 25.56
N GLN A 137 -6.64 22.24 24.92
CA GLN A 137 -6.07 23.47 25.46
C GLN A 137 -7.08 24.60 25.35
N ARG A 138 -7.32 25.30 26.45
CA ARG A 138 -8.13 26.54 26.51
C ARG A 138 -7.28 27.77 26.26
N PRO A 139 -7.91 28.89 25.83
CA PRO A 139 -7.19 30.16 25.66
C PRO A 139 -6.57 30.65 26.97
N VAL A 140 -5.48 31.42 26.86
CA VAL A 140 -4.73 31.94 27.98
C VAL A 140 -5.58 32.76 28.96
N ASP A 141 -6.57 33.51 28.43
CA ASP A 141 -7.49 34.34 29.24
C ASP A 141 -8.78 33.56 29.58
N GLY A 142 -8.85 32.27 29.28
CA GLY A 142 -10.00 31.44 29.55
C GLY A 142 -10.01 30.86 30.97
N PRO A 143 -11.15 30.29 31.41
CA PRO A 143 -11.21 29.56 32.66
C PRO A 143 -10.34 28.31 32.62
N LEU A 144 -9.71 27.94 33.74
CA LEU A 144 -9.02 26.66 33.86
C LEU A 144 -10.00 25.50 33.68
N PHE A 145 -9.51 24.35 33.20
CA PHE A 145 -10.32 23.14 33.13
C PHE A 145 -10.66 22.64 34.53
N ALA A 146 -11.90 22.16 34.69
CA ALA A 146 -12.42 21.56 35.89
C ALA A 146 -12.89 20.12 35.67
N HIS A 147 -13.26 19.42 36.74
CA HIS A 147 -13.72 18.03 36.68
C HIS A 147 -15.00 17.87 35.84
N GLU A 148 -15.84 18.87 35.87
CA GLU A 148 -17.10 18.94 35.11
C GLU A 148 -16.84 18.94 33.59
N ASP A 149 -15.76 19.58 33.14
CA ASP A 149 -15.37 19.61 31.74
C ASP A 149 -14.97 18.21 31.25
N ALA A 150 -14.23 17.46 32.06
CA ALA A 150 -13.87 16.07 31.77
C ALA A 150 -15.13 15.19 31.68
N ARG A 151 -16.04 15.28 32.67
CA ARG A 151 -17.32 14.56 32.66
C ARG A 151 -18.17 14.87 31.45
N ALA A 152 -18.18 16.10 30.99
CA ALA A 152 -18.93 16.51 29.81
C ALA A 152 -18.44 15.85 28.51
N LEU A 153 -17.21 15.31 28.52
CA LEU A 153 -16.58 14.64 27.38
C LEU A 153 -16.41 13.12 27.56
N ASP A 154 -16.71 12.56 28.73
CA ASP A 154 -16.55 11.13 29.02
C ASP A 154 -17.25 10.24 28.00
N TRP A 155 -18.40 10.66 27.49
CA TRP A 155 -19.14 9.92 26.45
C TRP A 155 -18.35 9.77 25.14
N ALA A 156 -17.49 10.75 24.81
CA ALA A 156 -16.74 10.74 23.54
C ALA A 156 -15.57 9.75 23.55
N ILE A 157 -14.96 9.52 24.71
CA ILE A 157 -13.72 8.73 24.84
C ILE A 157 -13.86 7.29 24.32
N PRO A 158 -14.90 6.51 24.69
CA PRO A 158 -15.10 5.17 24.15
C PRO A 158 -15.26 5.17 22.62
N HIS A 159 -15.96 6.17 22.07
CA HIS A 159 -16.17 6.28 20.62
C HIS A 159 -14.91 6.67 19.88
N ILE A 160 -14.12 7.62 20.40
CA ILE A 160 -12.80 7.97 19.85
C ILE A 160 -11.91 6.72 19.85
N ARG A 161 -11.81 6.02 20.97
CA ARG A 161 -11.02 4.79 21.09
C ARG A 161 -11.43 3.74 20.07
N GLN A 162 -12.71 3.46 19.96
CA GLN A 162 -13.23 2.46 19.03
C GLN A 162 -12.99 2.86 17.56
N ALA A 163 -13.27 4.10 17.21
CA ALA A 163 -13.07 4.60 15.86
C ALA A 163 -11.58 4.59 15.46
N MET A 164 -10.68 4.96 16.39
CA MET A 164 -9.23 4.87 16.17
C MET A 164 -8.78 3.44 15.94
N ALA A 165 -9.21 2.48 16.76
CA ALA A 165 -8.86 1.08 16.58
C ALA A 165 -9.34 0.53 15.22
N LEU A 166 -10.53 0.95 14.76
CA LEU A 166 -11.05 0.58 13.44
C LEU A 166 -10.26 1.27 12.32
N ARG A 167 -9.90 2.56 12.45
CA ARG A 167 -9.03 3.27 11.49
C ARG A 167 -7.68 2.58 11.33
N GLU A 168 -7.04 2.23 12.43
CA GLU A 168 -5.75 1.53 12.41
C GLU A 168 -5.85 0.20 11.67
N ARG A 169 -6.85 -0.62 12.00
CA ARG A 169 -7.08 -1.90 11.31
C ARG A 169 -7.36 -1.72 9.82
N THR A 170 -8.22 -0.77 9.46
CA THR A 170 -8.54 -0.47 8.05
C THR A 170 -7.31 0.02 7.30
N SER A 171 -6.51 0.90 7.91
CA SER A 171 -5.26 1.41 7.33
C SER A 171 -4.23 0.30 7.14
N ALA A 172 -4.09 -0.60 8.11
CA ALA A 172 -3.20 -1.75 8.03
C ALA A 172 -3.62 -2.71 6.90
N LEU A 173 -4.92 -3.01 6.77
CA LEU A 173 -5.45 -3.83 5.66
C LEU A 173 -5.22 -3.17 4.31
N THR A 174 -5.46 -1.87 4.20
CA THR A 174 -5.21 -1.10 2.98
C THR A 174 -3.72 -1.07 2.61
N ALA A 175 -2.84 -0.90 3.60
CA ALA A 175 -1.40 -0.95 3.39
C ALA A 175 -0.95 -2.33 2.92
N LEU A 176 -1.45 -3.41 3.54
CA LEU A 176 -1.16 -4.79 3.14
C LEU A 176 -1.66 -5.06 1.71
N GLN A 177 -2.86 -4.60 1.37
CA GLN A 177 -3.40 -4.71 0.02
C GLN A 177 -2.51 -3.98 -1.01
N ARG A 178 -2.08 -2.74 -0.71
CA ARG A 178 -1.15 -1.99 -1.58
C ARG A 178 0.18 -2.71 -1.75
N MET A 179 0.77 -3.21 -0.67
CA MET A 179 2.00 -3.99 -0.73
C MET A 179 1.83 -5.25 -1.57
N SER A 180 0.72 -5.99 -1.40
CA SER A 180 0.42 -7.18 -2.20
C SER A 180 0.31 -6.85 -3.68
N MET A 181 -0.38 -5.75 -4.03
CA MET A 181 -0.46 -5.28 -5.42
C MET A 181 0.90 -4.86 -5.97
N GLN A 182 1.71 -4.14 -5.18
CA GLN A 182 3.07 -3.79 -5.58
C GLN A 182 3.94 -5.02 -5.84
N LEU A 183 3.82 -6.07 -5.01
CA LEU A 183 4.53 -7.33 -5.24
C LEU A 183 4.04 -8.02 -6.52
N LEU A 184 2.73 -8.07 -6.78
CA LEU A 184 2.18 -8.60 -8.04
C LEU A 184 2.66 -7.78 -9.25
N ASP A 185 2.84 -6.47 -9.09
CA ASP A 185 3.35 -5.59 -10.13
C ASP A 185 4.85 -5.81 -10.43
N GLN A 186 5.61 -6.45 -9.52
CA GLN A 186 6.99 -6.87 -9.78
C GLN A 186 7.09 -8.13 -10.63
N LEU A 187 5.98 -8.87 -10.84
CA LEU A 187 6.00 -10.06 -11.68
C LEU A 187 6.18 -9.66 -13.16
N ALA A 188 7.04 -10.38 -13.86
CA ALA A 188 7.30 -10.18 -15.29
C ALA A 188 6.22 -10.79 -16.20
N PHE A 189 5.11 -11.26 -15.64
CA PHE A 189 3.99 -11.85 -16.35
C PHE A 189 2.65 -11.26 -15.88
N GLY A 190 1.67 -11.27 -16.77
CA GLY A 190 0.32 -10.78 -16.46
C GLY A 190 -0.42 -11.71 -15.52
N VAL A 191 -0.98 -11.16 -14.45
CA VAL A 191 -1.89 -11.86 -13.54
C VAL A 191 -3.25 -11.18 -13.62
N ILE A 192 -4.30 -11.99 -13.81
CA ILE A 192 -5.70 -11.52 -13.83
C ILE A 192 -6.53 -12.49 -13.01
N VAL A 193 -7.43 -11.99 -12.19
CA VAL A 193 -8.45 -12.79 -11.49
C VAL A 193 -9.82 -12.43 -12.04
N LEU A 194 -10.60 -13.44 -12.45
CA LEU A 194 -11.88 -13.29 -13.13
C LEU A 194 -12.95 -14.16 -12.49
N THR A 195 -14.19 -13.69 -12.53
CA THR A 195 -15.37 -14.49 -12.23
C THR A 195 -15.78 -15.35 -13.45
N ALA A 196 -16.72 -16.28 -13.28
CA ALA A 196 -17.22 -17.16 -14.33
C ALA A 196 -17.81 -16.40 -15.54
N ASP A 197 -18.37 -15.22 -15.33
CA ASP A 197 -18.90 -14.29 -16.34
C ASP A 197 -17.83 -13.34 -16.89
N ALA A 198 -16.55 -13.63 -16.62
CA ALA A 198 -15.38 -12.87 -17.06
C ALA A 198 -15.30 -11.43 -16.51
N ARG A 199 -15.96 -11.14 -15.40
CA ARG A 199 -15.77 -9.87 -14.70
C ARG A 199 -14.40 -9.87 -14.01
N VAL A 200 -13.61 -8.85 -14.25
CA VAL A 200 -12.27 -8.69 -13.64
C VAL A 200 -12.42 -8.30 -12.17
N LEU A 201 -11.80 -9.08 -11.30
CA LEU A 201 -11.73 -8.83 -9.85
C LEU A 201 -10.40 -8.18 -9.46
N LEU A 202 -9.32 -8.61 -10.12
CA LEU A 202 -7.97 -8.14 -9.85
C LEU A 202 -7.09 -8.32 -11.09
N HIS A 203 -6.15 -7.44 -11.31
CA HIS A 203 -5.04 -7.64 -12.25
C HIS A 203 -3.81 -6.88 -11.76
N ASN A 204 -2.62 -7.35 -12.16
CA ASN A 204 -1.39 -6.58 -12.05
C ASN A 204 -1.18 -5.69 -13.29
N SER A 205 -0.16 -4.86 -13.27
CA SER A 205 0.14 -3.92 -14.36
C SER A 205 0.39 -4.60 -15.71
N GLU A 206 0.99 -5.79 -15.74
CA GLU A 206 1.15 -6.58 -16.98
C GLU A 206 -0.18 -7.20 -17.43
N GLY A 207 -1.00 -7.63 -16.47
CA GLY A 207 -2.34 -8.19 -16.72
C GLY A 207 -3.30 -7.17 -17.33
N GLU A 208 -3.17 -5.89 -17.00
CA GLU A 208 -4.04 -4.83 -17.55
C GLU A 208 -4.06 -4.78 -19.07
N ALA A 209 -2.90 -4.91 -19.71
CA ALA A 209 -2.82 -4.96 -21.17
C ALA A 209 -3.53 -6.18 -21.75
N TRP A 210 -3.52 -7.30 -21.03
CA TRP A 210 -4.18 -8.53 -21.41
C TRP A 210 -5.69 -8.51 -21.14
N VAL A 211 -6.15 -7.82 -20.11
CA VAL A 211 -7.60 -7.59 -19.89
C VAL A 211 -8.23 -6.99 -21.15
N ARG A 212 -7.64 -5.94 -21.70
CA ARG A 212 -8.14 -5.28 -22.91
C ARG A 212 -8.15 -6.19 -24.16
N ARG A 213 -7.29 -7.21 -24.20
CA ARG A 213 -7.13 -8.13 -25.33
C ARG A 213 -8.02 -9.38 -25.23
N LEU A 214 -8.23 -9.88 -24.01
CA LEU A 214 -8.86 -11.19 -23.78
C LEU A 214 -10.28 -11.12 -23.22
N VAL A 215 -10.59 -10.05 -22.48
CA VAL A 215 -11.90 -9.89 -21.82
C VAL A 215 -12.80 -9.02 -22.69
N PRO A 216 -13.95 -9.54 -23.15
CA PRO A 216 -14.90 -8.75 -23.91
C PRO A 216 -15.39 -7.55 -23.08
N ASN A 217 -15.33 -6.34 -23.63
CA ASN A 217 -15.93 -5.17 -22.99
C ASN A 217 -17.46 -5.21 -23.20
N PRO A 218 -18.28 -5.41 -22.14
CA PRO A 218 -19.73 -5.45 -22.28
C PRO A 218 -20.35 -4.10 -22.70
N ALA A 219 -19.61 -2.99 -22.53
CA ALA A 219 -20.04 -1.65 -22.91
C ALA A 219 -19.63 -1.24 -24.35
N ALA A 220 -18.87 -2.08 -25.07
CA ALA A 220 -18.51 -1.78 -26.44
C ALA A 220 -19.72 -2.04 -27.37
N PRO A 221 -20.14 -1.09 -28.24
CA PRO A 221 -21.21 -1.30 -29.16
C PRO A 221 -20.86 -2.47 -30.09
N ARG A 222 -21.80 -3.43 -30.23
CA ARG A 222 -21.72 -4.58 -31.17
C ARG A 222 -21.90 -4.14 -32.62
N THR A 223 -21.28 -3.07 -33.04
CA THR A 223 -21.26 -2.67 -34.44
C THR A 223 -20.17 -3.43 -35.16
N GLY A 224 -20.54 -4.22 -36.12
CA GLY A 224 -19.62 -4.95 -37.00
C GLY A 224 -18.57 -4.01 -37.57
N ALA A 225 -17.35 -4.54 -37.74
CA ALA A 225 -16.19 -3.83 -38.25
C ALA A 225 -15.76 -2.59 -37.41
N GLY A 226 -15.43 -2.81 -36.17
CA GLY A 226 -14.78 -1.81 -35.30
C GLY A 226 -13.28 -1.98 -35.35
N ALA A 227 -12.57 -1.00 -35.87
CA ALA A 227 -11.15 -0.85 -35.84
C ALA A 227 -10.65 -0.78 -34.36
N GLY A 228 -10.38 -1.92 -33.77
CA GLY A 228 -9.49 -2.01 -32.61
C GLY A 228 -8.07 -1.82 -33.13
N THR A 229 -7.46 -0.68 -32.85
CA THR A 229 -6.02 -0.47 -32.98
C THR A 229 -5.30 -1.37 -31.97
N GLY A 230 -5.22 -2.67 -32.23
CA GLY A 230 -4.59 -3.62 -31.34
C GLY A 230 -4.33 -4.94 -32.04
N ASP A 231 -3.16 -5.46 -31.83
CA ASP A 231 -2.70 -6.76 -32.22
C ASP A 231 -3.73 -7.83 -31.77
N GLU A 232 -4.51 -8.39 -32.71
CA GLU A 232 -5.55 -9.38 -32.42
C GLU A 232 -4.90 -10.71 -32.05
N TRP A 233 -5.15 -11.17 -30.83
CA TRP A 233 -4.58 -12.39 -30.30
C TRP A 233 -5.56 -13.55 -30.42
N LYS A 234 -5.14 -14.63 -31.07
CA LYS A 234 -5.92 -15.86 -31.23
C LYS A 234 -5.41 -16.89 -30.21
N LEU A 235 -6.31 -17.37 -29.35
CA LEU A 235 -5.99 -18.45 -28.42
C LEU A 235 -6.24 -19.82 -29.07
N SER A 236 -5.40 -20.78 -28.69
CA SER A 236 -5.58 -22.20 -29.12
C SER A 236 -6.81 -22.88 -28.51
N ARG A 237 -7.39 -22.27 -27.46
CA ARG A 237 -8.64 -22.73 -26.80
C ARG A 237 -9.51 -21.51 -26.45
N PRO A 238 -10.86 -21.66 -26.45
CA PRO A 238 -11.78 -20.57 -26.13
C PRO A 238 -11.59 -20.08 -24.70
N PHE A 239 -11.16 -18.82 -24.52
CA PHE A 239 -10.85 -18.23 -23.20
C PHE A 239 -12.03 -18.31 -22.22
N ALA A 240 -13.23 -17.90 -22.66
CA ALA A 240 -14.43 -17.93 -21.83
C ALA A 240 -14.80 -19.36 -21.36
N ALA A 241 -14.51 -20.39 -22.17
CA ALA A 241 -14.73 -21.76 -21.74
C ALA A 241 -13.75 -22.22 -20.67
N MET A 242 -12.49 -21.80 -20.77
CA MET A 242 -11.47 -22.08 -19.76
C MET A 242 -11.83 -21.42 -18.44
N ILE A 243 -12.26 -20.16 -18.45
CA ILE A 243 -12.67 -19.43 -17.23
C ILE A 243 -13.86 -20.11 -16.57
N ARG A 244 -14.92 -20.44 -17.34
CA ARG A 244 -16.09 -21.13 -16.79
C ARG A 244 -15.75 -22.49 -16.20
N ALA A 245 -14.90 -23.27 -16.85
CA ALA A 245 -14.46 -24.57 -16.35
C ALA A 245 -13.60 -24.47 -15.08
N ALA A 246 -12.82 -23.41 -14.92
CA ALA A 246 -12.07 -23.15 -13.71
C ALA A 246 -12.97 -22.66 -12.56
N CYS A 247 -14.07 -21.97 -12.87
CA CYS A 247 -15.04 -21.46 -11.90
C CYS A 247 -16.17 -22.45 -11.59
N ASP A 248 -16.15 -23.68 -12.11
CA ASP A 248 -17.16 -24.68 -11.79
C ASP A 248 -17.11 -25.03 -10.31
N ALA A 249 -18.21 -24.78 -9.59
CA ALA A 249 -18.29 -24.99 -8.15
C ALA A 249 -18.23 -26.47 -7.75
N ASN A 250 -18.67 -27.38 -8.63
CA ASN A 250 -18.77 -28.81 -8.34
C ASN A 250 -17.54 -29.60 -8.78
N ALA A 251 -16.97 -29.23 -9.92
CA ALA A 251 -15.83 -29.93 -10.52
C ALA A 251 -14.90 -28.96 -11.25
N PRO A 252 -14.19 -28.08 -10.53
CA PRO A 252 -13.29 -27.14 -11.17
C PRO A 252 -12.13 -27.88 -11.84
N VAL A 253 -11.82 -27.50 -13.08
CA VAL A 253 -10.68 -28.07 -13.81
C VAL A 253 -9.38 -27.56 -13.13
N PRO A 254 -8.49 -28.44 -12.64
CA PRO A 254 -7.37 -28.03 -11.76
C PRO A 254 -6.40 -27.04 -12.40
N ALA A 255 -6.05 -27.26 -13.67
CA ALA A 255 -5.18 -26.35 -14.41
C ALA A 255 -5.46 -26.50 -15.92
N GLN A 256 -5.48 -25.39 -16.60
CA GLN A 256 -5.66 -25.36 -18.06
C GLN A 256 -4.59 -24.47 -18.67
N ALA A 257 -4.08 -24.86 -19.84
CA ALA A 257 -3.11 -24.06 -20.58
C ALA A 257 -3.59 -23.84 -22.03
N ALA A 258 -3.26 -22.69 -22.57
CA ALA A 258 -3.44 -22.33 -23.96
C ALA A 258 -2.28 -21.50 -24.46
N THR A 259 -2.02 -21.53 -25.76
CA THR A 259 -1.13 -20.60 -26.42
C THR A 259 -1.95 -19.48 -27.07
N ALA A 260 -1.47 -18.27 -26.95
CA ALA A 260 -1.99 -17.12 -27.65
C ALA A 260 -1.00 -16.70 -28.73
N GLN A 261 -1.48 -16.37 -29.92
CA GLN A 261 -0.65 -15.92 -31.04
C GLN A 261 -1.23 -14.65 -31.64
N SER A 262 -0.39 -13.64 -31.82
CA SER A 262 -0.78 -12.41 -32.49
C SER A 262 -0.71 -12.54 -34.01
N ARG A 263 -1.37 -11.62 -34.74
CA ARG A 263 -1.24 -11.54 -36.19
C ARG A 263 0.19 -11.31 -36.67
N GLN A 264 1.03 -10.70 -35.86
CA GLN A 264 2.43 -10.42 -36.14
C GLN A 264 3.36 -11.59 -35.76
N GLY A 265 2.80 -12.74 -35.37
CA GLY A 265 3.56 -13.95 -35.04
C GLY A 265 4.08 -14.03 -33.59
N ALA A 266 3.81 -13.03 -32.76
CA ALA A 266 4.18 -13.11 -31.36
C ALA A 266 3.37 -14.17 -30.62
N ARG A 267 3.98 -14.81 -29.61
CA ARG A 267 3.37 -15.89 -28.84
C ARG A 267 3.35 -15.56 -27.35
N ALA A 268 2.27 -15.95 -26.70
CA ALA A 268 2.16 -15.91 -25.25
C ALA A 268 1.59 -17.24 -24.74
N GLN A 269 1.92 -17.56 -23.48
CA GLN A 269 1.38 -18.71 -22.76
C GLN A 269 0.34 -18.21 -21.78
N VAL A 270 -0.82 -18.85 -21.76
CA VAL A 270 -1.94 -18.53 -20.88
C VAL A 270 -2.22 -19.75 -20.01
N ILE A 271 -2.14 -19.58 -18.70
CA ILE A 271 -2.45 -20.62 -17.72
C ILE A 271 -3.67 -20.14 -16.93
N VAL A 272 -4.66 -21.00 -16.76
CA VAL A 272 -5.87 -20.72 -15.99
C VAL A 272 -5.96 -21.72 -14.83
N LEU A 273 -6.04 -21.20 -13.62
CA LEU A 273 -6.14 -21.97 -12.38
C LEU A 273 -7.45 -21.65 -11.67
N PRO A 274 -8.14 -22.64 -11.06
CA PRO A 274 -9.32 -22.39 -10.27
C PRO A 274 -8.96 -21.73 -8.93
N LEU A 275 -9.78 -20.80 -8.48
CA LEU A 275 -9.80 -20.23 -7.14
C LEU A 275 -11.17 -20.52 -6.53
N PRO A 276 -11.38 -21.73 -5.95
CA PRO A 276 -12.66 -22.06 -5.34
C PRO A 276 -12.92 -21.19 -4.09
N PRO A 277 -14.18 -21.06 -3.64
CA PRO A 277 -14.52 -20.27 -2.44
C PRO A 277 -13.81 -20.74 -1.17
N SER A 278 -13.41 -22.00 -1.10
CA SER A 278 -12.58 -22.55 -0.01
C SER A 278 -11.15 -22.03 0.01
N HIS A 279 -10.65 -21.50 -1.12
CA HIS A 279 -9.35 -20.87 -1.19
C HIS A 279 -9.42 -19.47 -0.56
N ALA A 280 -8.38 -19.08 0.19
CA ALA A 280 -8.35 -17.80 0.92
C ALA A 280 -8.65 -16.58 0.01
N MET A 281 -8.18 -16.59 -1.23
CA MET A 281 -8.49 -15.53 -2.19
C MET A 281 -9.93 -15.62 -2.71
N GLY A 282 -10.48 -16.83 -2.91
CA GLY A 282 -11.86 -17.03 -3.35
C GLY A 282 -12.89 -16.57 -2.33
N GLN A 283 -12.61 -16.71 -1.04
CA GLN A 283 -13.48 -16.24 0.03
C GLN A 283 -13.69 -14.71 0.01
N ALA A 284 -12.69 -13.95 -0.43
CA ALA A 284 -12.79 -12.50 -0.50
C ALA A 284 -13.92 -12.03 -1.45
N TRP A 285 -14.27 -12.84 -2.44
CA TRP A 285 -15.32 -12.51 -3.44
C TRP A 285 -16.59 -13.33 -3.29
N GLN A 286 -16.63 -14.25 -2.30
CA GLN A 286 -17.78 -15.12 -1.98
C GLN A 286 -18.31 -15.93 -3.19
N GLN A 287 -17.50 -16.15 -4.21
CA GLN A 287 -17.84 -16.90 -5.42
C GLN A 287 -16.58 -17.54 -6.02
N PRO A 288 -16.71 -18.64 -6.79
CA PRO A 288 -15.60 -19.20 -7.54
C PRO A 288 -14.99 -18.17 -8.48
N ALA A 289 -13.66 -18.15 -8.56
CA ALA A 289 -12.91 -17.30 -9.46
C ALA A 289 -11.85 -18.10 -10.20
N ALA A 290 -11.31 -17.52 -11.27
CA ALA A 290 -10.21 -18.09 -12.02
C ALA A 290 -9.01 -17.13 -11.97
N LEU A 291 -7.84 -17.66 -11.64
CA LEU A 291 -6.56 -16.95 -11.78
C LEU A 291 -6.01 -17.26 -13.17
N VAL A 292 -5.68 -16.21 -13.91
CA VAL A 292 -5.06 -16.30 -15.24
C VAL A 292 -3.66 -15.73 -15.14
N ALA A 293 -2.66 -16.55 -15.47
CA ALA A 293 -1.28 -16.12 -15.61
C ALA A 293 -0.90 -16.11 -17.09
N ILE A 294 -0.32 -15.01 -17.57
CA ILE A 294 0.00 -14.81 -18.99
C ILE A 294 1.46 -14.41 -19.13
N HIS A 295 2.22 -15.26 -19.76
CA HIS A 295 3.64 -15.02 -20.05
C HIS A 295 3.80 -14.70 -21.54
N ASP A 296 4.25 -13.46 -21.84
CA ASP A 296 4.60 -13.02 -23.19
C ASP A 296 6.11 -13.16 -23.38
N ALA A 297 6.50 -14.01 -24.31
CA ALA A 297 7.93 -14.31 -24.58
C ALA A 297 8.71 -13.10 -25.17
N ARG A 298 8.05 -11.97 -25.45
CA ARG A 298 8.67 -10.77 -26.04
C ARG A 298 9.44 -9.90 -25.05
N GLY A 299 9.35 -10.15 -23.75
CA GLY A 299 9.94 -9.32 -22.74
C GLY A 299 11.21 -9.92 -22.13
N SER A 300 12.40 -9.69 -22.72
CA SER A 300 13.61 -9.73 -21.90
C SER A 300 13.56 -8.55 -20.93
N SER A 301 13.62 -8.82 -19.63
CA SER A 301 13.68 -7.75 -18.62
C SER A 301 14.85 -6.81 -18.91
N PRO A 302 14.65 -5.48 -18.96
CA PRO A 302 15.75 -4.54 -19.12
C PRO A 302 16.76 -4.60 -17.97
N LEU A 303 16.41 -5.22 -16.84
CA LEU A 303 17.35 -5.46 -15.72
C LEU A 303 18.19 -6.71 -15.91
N LEU A 304 17.82 -7.62 -16.83
CA LEU A 304 18.57 -8.86 -17.05
C LEU A 304 20.07 -8.62 -17.33
N PRO A 305 20.49 -7.66 -18.18
CA PRO A 305 21.89 -7.38 -18.39
C PRO A 305 22.64 -6.96 -17.13
N GLN A 306 22.01 -6.13 -16.28
CA GLN A 306 22.64 -5.71 -15.04
C GLN A 306 22.80 -6.89 -14.06
N VAL A 307 21.74 -7.69 -13.89
CA VAL A 307 21.78 -8.86 -13.01
C VAL A 307 22.80 -9.90 -13.51
N LEU A 308 22.90 -10.13 -14.81
CA LEU A 308 23.91 -11.01 -15.38
C LEU A 308 25.34 -10.52 -15.13
N ARG A 309 25.55 -9.21 -15.13
CA ARG A 309 26.83 -8.61 -14.74
C ARG A 309 27.13 -8.84 -13.26
N ASP A 310 26.16 -8.55 -12.39
CA ASP A 310 26.34 -8.56 -10.94
C ASP A 310 26.50 -9.99 -10.40
N LEU A 311 25.74 -10.96 -10.93
CA LEU A 311 25.76 -12.35 -10.46
C LEU A 311 26.93 -13.16 -11.09
N TYR A 312 27.22 -12.93 -12.38
CA TYR A 312 28.13 -13.79 -13.14
C TYR A 312 29.35 -13.07 -13.72
N GLY A 313 29.45 -11.76 -13.55
CA GLY A 313 30.56 -10.97 -14.09
C GLY A 313 30.64 -11.00 -15.62
N LEU A 314 29.47 -11.06 -16.32
CA LEU A 314 29.44 -11.07 -17.77
C LEU A 314 29.84 -9.71 -18.34
N THR A 315 30.66 -9.69 -19.36
CA THR A 315 30.99 -8.49 -20.13
C THR A 315 29.82 -8.04 -21.01
N PRO A 316 29.75 -6.78 -21.47
CA PRO A 316 28.72 -6.33 -22.37
C PRO A 316 28.55 -7.15 -23.66
N ALA A 317 29.66 -7.69 -24.20
CA ALA A 317 29.61 -8.55 -25.37
C ALA A 317 29.03 -9.94 -25.05
N GLU A 318 29.45 -10.55 -23.94
CA GLU A 318 28.90 -11.82 -23.45
C GLU A 318 27.41 -11.70 -23.10
N MET A 319 26.97 -10.58 -22.48
CA MET A 319 25.57 -10.33 -22.17
C MET A 319 24.71 -10.24 -23.43
N ARG A 320 25.15 -9.49 -24.46
CA ARG A 320 24.43 -9.41 -25.74
C ARG A 320 24.23 -10.75 -26.38
N LEU A 321 25.30 -11.55 -26.45
CA LEU A 321 25.24 -12.91 -26.99
C LEU A 321 24.32 -13.81 -26.17
N ALA A 322 24.46 -13.82 -24.85
CA ALA A 322 23.61 -14.61 -23.95
C ALA A 322 22.14 -14.24 -24.08
N THR A 323 21.83 -12.96 -24.10
CA THR A 323 20.44 -12.47 -24.26
C THR A 323 19.83 -12.88 -25.60
N LEU A 324 20.55 -12.79 -26.69
CA LEU A 324 20.06 -13.25 -27.99
C LEU A 324 19.77 -14.76 -28.01
N LEU A 325 20.60 -15.55 -27.39
CA LEU A 325 20.40 -17.01 -27.32
C LEU A 325 19.14 -17.39 -26.50
N THR A 326 18.62 -16.51 -25.58
CA THR A 326 17.35 -16.76 -24.88
C THR A 326 16.14 -16.63 -25.78
N THR A 327 16.23 -15.90 -26.89
CA THR A 327 15.12 -15.79 -27.85
C THR A 327 14.92 -17.04 -28.70
N GLY A 328 15.76 -18.06 -28.48
CA GLY A 328 15.71 -19.35 -29.18
C GLY A 328 16.40 -19.39 -30.52
N ILE A 329 17.15 -18.33 -30.91
CA ILE A 329 17.94 -18.31 -32.11
C ILE A 329 19.23 -19.12 -31.92
N GLY A 330 19.72 -19.69 -33.04
CA GLY A 330 20.96 -20.43 -33.04
C GLY A 330 22.22 -19.54 -33.00
N LEU A 331 23.37 -20.12 -32.61
CA LEU A 331 24.63 -19.39 -32.57
C LEU A 331 25.00 -18.75 -33.93
N PRO A 332 24.80 -19.40 -35.09
CA PRO A 332 25.08 -18.79 -36.39
C PRO A 332 24.29 -17.51 -36.64
N GLU A 333 22.98 -17.52 -36.35
CA GLU A 333 22.10 -16.38 -36.52
C GLU A 333 22.41 -15.24 -35.51
N ALA A 334 22.77 -15.60 -34.28
CA ALA A 334 23.25 -14.63 -33.29
C ALA A 334 24.54 -13.94 -33.72
N CYS A 335 25.47 -14.66 -34.42
CA CYS A 335 26.68 -14.08 -34.97
C CYS A 335 26.40 -13.03 -36.04
N GLU A 336 25.42 -13.30 -36.93
CA GLU A 336 24.99 -12.37 -37.97
C GLU A 336 24.38 -11.11 -37.37
N GLN A 337 23.48 -11.26 -36.40
CA GLN A 337 22.83 -10.12 -35.73
C GLN A 337 23.81 -9.25 -34.94
N LEU A 338 24.82 -9.86 -34.32
CA LEU A 338 25.84 -9.14 -33.53
C LEU A 338 27.02 -8.66 -34.38
N GLN A 339 27.08 -9.04 -35.66
CA GLN A 339 28.20 -8.76 -36.59
C GLN A 339 29.55 -9.23 -36.03
N ILE A 340 29.60 -10.43 -35.43
CA ILE A 340 30.82 -11.02 -34.87
C ILE A 340 31.19 -12.31 -35.58
N GLY A 341 32.50 -12.59 -35.65
CA GLY A 341 33.02 -13.83 -36.25
C GLY A 341 32.63 -15.06 -35.43
N ARG A 342 32.53 -16.22 -36.13
CA ARG A 342 32.17 -17.52 -35.51
C ARG A 342 33.12 -17.93 -34.40
N GLU A 343 34.41 -17.69 -34.54
CA GLU A 343 35.39 -18.03 -33.51
C GLU A 343 35.29 -17.12 -32.29
N THR A 344 35.00 -15.82 -32.50
CA THR A 344 34.75 -14.86 -31.41
C THR A 344 33.52 -15.26 -30.62
N SER A 345 32.41 -15.61 -31.29
CA SER A 345 31.19 -16.03 -30.63
C SER A 345 31.34 -17.34 -29.85
N ARG A 346 32.09 -18.30 -30.37
CA ARG A 346 32.42 -19.55 -29.65
C ARG A 346 33.22 -19.27 -28.38
N THR A 347 34.22 -18.38 -28.46
CA THR A 347 35.03 -17.98 -27.31
C THR A 347 34.20 -17.28 -26.27
N GLN A 348 33.35 -16.33 -26.68
CA GLN A 348 32.41 -15.65 -25.78
C GLN A 348 31.40 -16.62 -25.14
N LEU A 349 30.82 -17.54 -25.91
CA LEU A 349 29.90 -18.55 -25.41
C LEU A 349 30.56 -19.49 -24.41
N LYS A 350 31.80 -19.91 -24.67
CA LYS A 350 32.58 -20.73 -23.71
C LYS A 350 32.80 -19.96 -22.39
N SER A 351 33.15 -18.68 -22.49
CA SER A 351 33.30 -17.83 -21.31
C SER A 351 32.01 -17.68 -20.55
N VAL A 352 30.85 -17.47 -21.23
CA VAL A 352 29.53 -17.41 -20.62
C VAL A 352 29.23 -18.70 -19.87
N PHE A 353 29.48 -19.87 -20.49
CA PHE A 353 29.22 -21.16 -19.82
C PHE A 353 30.06 -21.33 -18.55
N ILE A 354 31.30 -20.95 -18.57
CA ILE A 354 32.18 -21.02 -17.39
C ILE A 354 31.66 -20.10 -16.29
N LYS A 355 31.33 -18.86 -16.63
CA LYS A 355 30.87 -17.86 -15.66
C LYS A 355 29.48 -18.16 -15.08
N THR A 356 28.59 -18.75 -15.87
CA THR A 356 27.23 -19.09 -15.44
C THR A 356 27.08 -20.49 -14.85
N GLY A 357 28.16 -21.30 -14.90
CA GLY A 357 28.11 -22.69 -14.44
C GLY A 357 27.25 -23.61 -15.32
N THR A 358 26.95 -23.19 -16.56
CA THR A 358 26.19 -23.99 -17.52
C THR A 358 27.14 -24.71 -18.50
N ASN A 359 26.66 -25.79 -19.13
CA ASN A 359 27.49 -26.56 -20.07
C ASN A 359 26.82 -26.76 -21.45
N SER A 360 25.64 -26.18 -21.63
CA SER A 360 24.91 -26.22 -22.90
C SER A 360 24.06 -24.96 -23.11
N GLN A 361 23.76 -24.67 -24.39
CA GLN A 361 22.88 -23.56 -24.75
C GLN A 361 21.49 -23.75 -24.14
N ALA A 362 20.99 -24.98 -24.04
CA ALA A 362 19.69 -25.26 -23.42
C ALA A 362 19.67 -24.91 -21.92
N GLN A 363 20.74 -25.28 -21.18
CA GLN A 363 20.86 -24.93 -19.77
C GLN A 363 21.00 -23.40 -19.56
N LEU A 364 21.82 -22.75 -20.40
CA LEU A 364 21.96 -21.30 -20.37
C LEU A 364 20.61 -20.62 -20.64
N SER A 365 19.91 -21.04 -21.69
CA SER A 365 18.56 -20.48 -22.00
C SER A 365 17.58 -20.71 -20.87
N HIS A 366 17.60 -21.86 -20.23
CA HIS A 366 16.75 -22.14 -19.07
C HIS A 366 17.08 -21.21 -17.89
N LEU A 367 18.36 -21.07 -17.53
CA LEU A 367 18.80 -20.17 -16.46
C LEU A 367 18.37 -18.73 -16.74
N LEU A 368 18.62 -18.22 -17.94
CA LEU A 368 18.32 -16.85 -18.32
C LEU A 368 16.80 -16.61 -18.39
N THR A 369 16.01 -17.60 -18.83
CA THR A 369 14.56 -17.53 -18.83
C THR A 369 14.00 -17.46 -17.40
N GLN A 370 14.53 -18.26 -16.46
CA GLN A 370 14.16 -18.19 -15.06
C GLN A 370 14.48 -16.81 -14.45
N LEU A 371 15.67 -16.27 -14.71
CA LEU A 371 16.05 -14.93 -14.26
C LEU A 371 15.16 -13.85 -14.87
N SER A 372 14.88 -13.93 -16.17
CA SER A 372 13.99 -12.97 -16.86
C SER A 372 12.56 -13.00 -16.30
N ALA A 373 12.05 -14.17 -15.95
CA ALA A 373 10.70 -14.33 -15.40
C ALA A 373 10.56 -13.69 -13.99
N THR A 374 11.66 -13.59 -13.26
CA THR A 374 11.68 -12.99 -11.91
C THR A 374 11.99 -11.50 -11.91
N LEU A 375 12.55 -10.96 -12.99
CA LEU A 375 13.05 -9.59 -13.04
C LEU A 375 12.13 -8.69 -13.86
N LYS A 376 11.47 -7.75 -13.21
CA LYS A 376 10.77 -6.65 -13.87
C LYS A 376 11.52 -5.33 -13.65
N ALA A 377 11.66 -4.53 -14.70
CA ALA A 377 12.19 -3.18 -14.56
C ALA A 377 11.24 -2.33 -13.73
N PRO A 378 11.74 -1.52 -12.79
CA PRO A 378 10.92 -0.46 -12.23
C PRO A 378 10.44 0.44 -13.37
N ARG A 379 9.13 0.63 -13.51
CA ARG A 379 8.59 1.67 -14.41
C ARG A 379 9.10 3.01 -13.90
N ALA A 380 9.72 3.80 -14.77
CA ALA A 380 9.92 5.21 -14.50
C ALA A 380 8.54 5.79 -14.15
N GLN A 381 8.41 6.33 -12.94
CA GLN A 381 7.25 7.15 -12.61
C GLN A 381 7.19 8.26 -13.66
N PRO A 382 6.03 8.54 -14.29
CA PRO A 382 5.90 9.74 -15.08
C PRO A 382 6.18 10.89 -14.12
N ASP A 383 7.18 11.71 -14.47
CA ASP A 383 7.50 12.95 -13.78
C ASP A 383 6.20 13.69 -13.52
N GLY A 384 5.86 13.86 -12.25
CA GLY A 384 4.76 14.68 -11.82
C GLY A 384 5.04 16.10 -12.24
N GLY A 385 4.59 16.45 -13.44
CA GLY A 385 4.61 17.80 -13.95
C GLY A 385 3.54 18.63 -13.26
N GLY A 386 4.00 19.72 -12.63
CA GLY A 386 3.26 20.92 -12.35
C GLY A 386 2.33 20.91 -11.15
#